data_b6d7479d7a37c6bca93aa6516d281fad
#
_entry.id   b6d7479d7a37c6bca93aa6516d281fad
#
_cell.length_a   1.000
_cell.length_b   1.000
_cell.length_c   1.000
_cell.angle_alpha   90.00
_cell.angle_beta   90.00
_cell.angle_gamma   90.00
#
_symmetry.space_group_name_H-M   'P 1'
#
loop_
_entity.id
_entity.type
_entity.pdbx_description
1 polymer ?
#
loop_
_entity_poly.entity_id
_entity_poly.type
_entity_poly.pdbx_seq_one_letter_code
_entity_poly.pdbx_strand_id
1 'polypeptide(L)'
;ENIAAGDSLLNDFAYQVANCVTTYGLDGVDFDDEYAEYGKISGTPTPSTNNFGLLIQKVRELLPDKLITAFDYGGYTGFNQTTMNAISYMWPNFGCSSNPPSGLPKSKWAKLSLHYTSGWPSCDDIGVCASNYNGYGAVMSFNLRNYDCSGTMNCFAPYVWGGRTVSYTGTSYSKNY
;
A
#
# COMPACT_ATOMS: atom_id res chain seq x y z
N GLU A 1 10.28 9.19 13.25
CA GLU A 1 10.31 8.19 14.34
C GLU A 1 9.75 8.69 15.67
N ASN A 2 9.57 9.99 15.89
CA ASN A 2 8.97 10.56 17.09
C ASN A 2 7.52 11.04 16.88
N ILE A 3 6.80 10.47 15.93
CA ILE A 3 5.38 10.78 15.68
C ILE A 3 4.52 10.52 16.94
N ALA A 4 5.02 9.68 17.86
CA ALA A 4 4.41 9.43 19.15
C ALA A 4 4.53 10.59 20.15
N ALA A 5 5.38 11.58 19.92
CA ALA A 5 5.78 12.53 20.96
C ALA A 5 4.94 13.82 21.04
N GLY A 6 3.85 13.94 20.29
CA GLY A 6 2.92 15.06 20.42
C GLY A 6 2.45 15.64 19.09
N ASP A 7 1.37 16.40 19.14
CA ASP A 7 0.65 16.93 17.98
C ASP A 7 1.50 17.80 17.05
N SER A 8 2.53 18.52 17.58
CA SER A 8 3.39 19.37 16.77
C SER A 8 4.28 18.56 15.83
N LEU A 9 4.95 17.52 16.32
CA LEU A 9 5.84 16.67 15.50
C LEU A 9 5.06 15.88 14.45
N LEU A 10 3.87 15.42 14.78
CA LEU A 10 2.98 14.75 13.85
C LEU A 10 2.58 15.70 12.72
N ASN A 11 2.17 16.91 13.06
CA ASN A 11 1.81 17.94 12.10
C ASN A 11 2.99 18.32 11.21
N ASP A 12 4.17 18.57 11.80
CA ASP A 12 5.38 18.92 11.05
C ASP A 12 5.77 17.83 10.06
N PHE A 13 5.68 16.57 10.47
CA PHE A 13 5.94 15.44 9.56
C PHE A 13 4.90 15.34 8.45
N ALA A 14 3.62 15.50 8.77
CA ALA A 14 2.56 15.50 7.76
C ALA A 14 2.73 16.63 6.73
N TYR A 15 3.13 17.82 7.18
CA TYR A 15 3.46 18.94 6.28
C TYR A 15 4.66 18.65 5.39
N GLN A 16 5.71 18.01 5.92
CA GLN A 16 6.87 17.61 5.11
C GLN A 16 6.48 16.59 4.03
N VAL A 17 5.67 15.59 4.38
CA VAL A 17 5.14 14.61 3.42
C VAL A 17 4.32 15.30 2.34
N ALA A 18 3.37 16.17 2.74
CA ALA A 18 2.53 16.89 1.79
C ALA A 18 3.33 17.82 0.87
N ASN A 19 4.34 18.52 1.42
CA ASN A 19 5.24 19.36 0.65
C ASN A 19 6.07 18.54 -0.36
N CYS A 20 6.56 17.38 0.03
CA CYS A 20 7.27 16.47 -0.87
C CYS A 20 6.36 16.06 -2.05
N VAL A 21 5.15 15.58 -1.77
CA VAL A 21 4.17 15.18 -2.79
C VAL A 21 3.88 16.34 -3.75
N THR A 22 3.68 17.54 -3.21
CA THR A 22 3.33 18.73 -4.02
C THR A 22 4.52 19.20 -4.84
N THR A 23 5.70 19.31 -4.23
CA THR A 23 6.92 19.85 -4.87
C THR A 23 7.36 18.98 -6.05
N TYR A 24 7.27 17.66 -5.90
CA TYR A 24 7.70 16.72 -6.94
C TYR A 24 6.55 16.26 -7.85
N GLY A 25 5.34 16.79 -7.67
CA GLY A 25 4.19 16.43 -8.50
C GLY A 25 3.80 14.95 -8.38
N LEU A 26 3.98 14.35 -7.19
CA LEU A 26 3.69 12.93 -6.97
C LEU A 26 2.18 12.68 -6.93
N ASP A 27 1.77 11.43 -7.21
CA ASP A 27 0.38 11.02 -7.17
C ASP A 27 -0.14 10.75 -5.76
N GLY A 28 0.77 10.59 -4.80
CA GLY A 28 0.40 10.32 -3.41
C GLY A 28 1.57 9.85 -2.55
N VAL A 29 1.23 9.17 -1.46
CA VAL A 29 2.17 8.62 -0.48
C VAL A 29 1.78 7.19 -0.13
N ASP A 30 2.78 6.35 -0.01
CA ASP A 30 2.65 4.99 0.52
C ASP A 30 3.31 4.90 1.88
N PHE A 31 2.59 4.34 2.85
CA PHE A 31 3.10 4.09 4.19
C PHE A 31 3.50 2.61 4.31
N ASP A 32 4.81 2.42 4.42
CA ASP A 32 5.44 1.12 4.65
C ASP A 32 6.14 1.14 6.01
N ASP A 33 5.42 0.78 7.08
CA ASP A 33 5.89 0.83 8.47
C ASP A 33 6.40 -0.54 8.95
N GLU A 34 7.27 -1.16 8.19
CA GLU A 34 7.71 -2.54 8.40
C GLU A 34 8.82 -2.66 9.47
N TYR A 35 9.80 -1.79 9.42
CA TYR A 35 11.03 -1.90 10.23
C TYR A 35 11.17 -0.77 11.24
N ALA A 36 10.08 -0.22 11.68
CA ALA A 36 10.08 0.93 12.60
C ALA A 36 10.68 0.62 13.99
N GLU A 37 10.91 -0.67 14.31
CA GLU A 37 11.58 -1.16 15.53
C GLU A 37 11.05 -0.51 16.82
N TYR A 38 9.78 -0.26 16.87
CA TYR A 38 9.10 0.36 17.98
C TYR A 38 9.42 -0.30 19.32
N GLY A 39 9.81 0.51 20.30
CA GLY A 39 10.14 0.05 21.64
C GLY A 39 11.48 -0.68 21.77
N LYS A 40 12.25 -0.87 20.69
CA LYS A 40 13.57 -1.51 20.72
C LYS A 40 14.71 -0.51 20.93
N ILE A 41 14.49 0.75 20.55
CA ILE A 41 15.49 1.81 20.72
C ILE A 41 15.25 2.49 22.07
N SER A 42 16.27 2.47 22.93
CA SER A 42 16.18 3.10 24.25
C SER A 42 15.86 4.60 24.16
N GLY A 43 14.89 5.06 24.93
CA GLY A 43 14.44 6.46 24.93
C GLY A 43 13.41 6.81 23.86
N THR A 44 13.02 5.89 22.99
CA THR A 44 11.88 6.11 22.09
C THR A 44 10.56 5.78 22.80
N PRO A 45 9.52 6.60 22.61
CA PRO A 45 8.20 6.29 23.16
C PRO A 45 7.66 5.01 22.53
N THR A 46 6.88 4.26 23.28
CA THR A 46 6.08 3.17 22.72
C THR A 46 5.11 3.76 21.70
N PRO A 47 5.07 3.25 20.46
CA PRO A 47 4.16 3.78 19.46
C PRO A 47 2.73 3.52 19.91
N SER A 48 1.85 4.47 19.64
CA SER A 48 0.43 4.21 19.69
C SER A 48 -0.10 4.07 18.26
N THR A 49 -0.88 3.04 18.00
CA THR A 49 -1.61 2.88 16.74
C THR A 49 -2.47 4.10 16.40
N ASN A 50 -2.87 4.86 17.42
CA ASN A 50 -3.60 6.11 17.26
C ASN A 50 -2.79 7.18 16.54
N ASN A 51 -1.50 7.34 16.85
CA ASN A 51 -0.67 8.39 16.24
C ASN A 51 -0.42 8.13 14.76
N PHE A 52 -0.24 6.88 14.35
CA PHE A 52 -0.13 6.56 12.93
C PHE A 52 -1.46 6.83 12.19
N GLY A 53 -2.58 6.48 12.79
CA GLY A 53 -3.90 6.82 12.26
C GLY A 53 -4.13 8.33 12.15
N LEU A 54 -3.72 9.10 13.15
CA LEU A 54 -3.80 10.57 13.14
C LEU A 54 -2.89 11.19 12.07
N LEU A 55 -1.70 10.62 11.84
CA LEU A 55 -0.82 11.04 10.75
C LEU A 55 -1.49 10.85 9.38
N ILE A 56 -2.07 9.67 9.13
CA ILE A 56 -2.80 9.38 7.89
C ILE A 56 -3.95 10.37 7.69
N GLN A 57 -4.71 10.66 8.74
CA GLN A 57 -5.80 11.64 8.69
C GLN A 57 -5.28 13.04 8.36
N LYS A 58 -4.18 13.46 9.00
CA LYS A 58 -3.57 14.76 8.74
C LYS A 58 -3.02 14.88 7.33
N VAL A 59 -2.37 13.84 6.82
CA VAL A 59 -1.90 13.81 5.43
C VAL A 59 -3.10 13.88 4.46
N ARG A 60 -4.23 13.24 4.76
CA ARG A 60 -5.45 13.34 3.94
C ARG A 60 -6.04 14.76 3.93
N GLU A 61 -6.02 15.47 5.07
CA GLU A 61 -6.43 16.87 5.12
C GLU A 61 -5.59 17.75 4.19
N LEU A 62 -4.27 17.53 4.16
CA LEU A 62 -3.32 18.29 3.35
C LEU A 62 -3.31 17.89 1.87
N LEU A 63 -3.68 16.65 1.57
CA LEU A 63 -3.66 16.04 0.24
C LEU A 63 -5.01 15.37 -0.08
N PRO A 64 -6.11 16.16 -0.22
CA PRO A 64 -7.46 15.61 -0.31
C PRO A 64 -7.68 14.72 -1.54
N ASP A 65 -7.00 15.01 -2.65
CA ASP A 65 -7.19 14.34 -3.95
C ASP A 65 -6.06 13.35 -4.29
N LYS A 66 -5.07 13.19 -3.39
CA LYS A 66 -3.92 12.32 -3.64
C LYS A 66 -4.14 10.92 -3.09
N LEU A 67 -3.41 9.95 -3.64
CA LEU A 67 -3.44 8.58 -3.12
C LEU A 67 -2.73 8.51 -1.77
N ILE A 68 -3.34 7.82 -0.83
CA ILE A 68 -2.73 7.45 0.45
C ILE A 68 -2.89 5.95 0.59
N THR A 69 -1.80 5.24 0.61
CA THR A 69 -1.79 3.78 0.69
C THR A 69 -1.02 3.30 1.91
N ALA A 70 -1.31 2.11 2.35
CA ALA A 70 -0.64 1.50 3.49
C ALA A 70 -0.54 -0.01 3.33
N PHE A 71 0.58 -0.55 3.78
CA PHE A 71 0.83 -1.98 3.84
C PHE A 71 0.30 -2.56 5.15
N ASP A 72 -0.45 -3.66 5.09
CA ASP A 72 -1.00 -4.31 6.28
C ASP A 72 -0.11 -5.47 6.74
N TYR A 73 0.68 -5.22 7.76
CA TYR A 73 1.46 -6.25 8.46
C TYR A 73 0.68 -7.00 9.53
N GLY A 74 -0.64 -6.77 9.63
CA GLY A 74 -1.45 -7.30 10.72
C GLY A 74 -1.36 -6.49 12.02
N GLY A 75 -0.70 -5.33 11.99
CA GLY A 75 -0.50 -4.44 13.14
C GLY A 75 -1.50 -3.28 13.25
N TYR A 76 -2.35 -3.05 12.26
CA TYR A 76 -3.24 -1.87 12.22
C TYR A 76 -4.62 -2.11 12.87
N THR A 77 -4.70 -2.98 13.83
CA THR A 77 -5.95 -3.31 14.54
C THR A 77 -6.55 -2.14 15.32
N GLY A 78 -5.82 -1.02 15.44
CA GLY A 78 -6.25 0.19 16.15
C GLY A 78 -6.72 1.34 15.26
N PHE A 79 -6.78 1.18 13.93
CA PHE A 79 -7.30 2.23 13.06
C PHE A 79 -8.80 2.41 13.25
N ASN A 80 -9.22 3.63 13.54
CA ASN A 80 -10.62 3.99 13.60
C ASN A 80 -11.22 4.21 12.20
N GLN A 81 -12.53 4.35 12.12
CA GLN A 81 -13.24 4.53 10.85
C GLN A 81 -12.78 5.78 10.08
N THR A 82 -12.38 6.85 10.77
CA THR A 82 -11.88 8.07 10.13
C THR A 82 -10.58 7.81 9.39
N THR A 83 -9.66 7.06 10.02
CA THR A 83 -8.41 6.62 9.36
C THR A 83 -8.70 5.72 8.16
N MET A 84 -9.59 4.73 8.30
CA MET A 84 -9.96 3.84 7.19
C MET A 84 -10.60 4.60 6.01
N ASN A 85 -11.35 5.66 6.31
CA ASN A 85 -11.91 6.53 5.27
C ASN A 85 -10.83 7.36 4.56
N ALA A 86 -9.79 7.78 5.29
CA ALA A 86 -8.67 8.56 4.75
C ALA A 86 -7.76 7.76 3.81
N ILE A 87 -7.67 6.45 3.98
CA ILE A 87 -6.86 5.57 3.14
C ILE A 87 -7.53 5.36 1.77
N SER A 88 -6.72 5.35 0.71
CA SER A 88 -7.17 5.05 -0.65
C SER A 88 -7.15 3.54 -0.92
N TYR A 89 -6.04 2.87 -0.61
CA TYR A 89 -5.87 1.42 -0.74
C TYR A 89 -4.98 0.87 0.35
N MET A 90 -5.23 -0.39 0.72
CA MET A 90 -4.33 -1.21 1.54
C MET A 90 -4.18 -2.60 0.92
N TRP A 91 -3.16 -3.31 1.33
CA TRP A 91 -2.85 -4.69 0.89
C TRP A 91 -2.23 -5.52 2.00
N PRO A 92 -2.41 -6.86 1.94
CA PRO A 92 -1.81 -7.78 2.90
C PRO A 92 -0.32 -7.99 2.65
N ASN A 93 0.37 -8.53 3.64
CA ASN A 93 1.72 -9.05 3.48
C ASN A 93 1.67 -10.26 2.56
N PHE A 94 2.12 -10.11 1.34
CA PHE A 94 2.12 -11.02 0.21
C PHE A 94 1.11 -12.19 0.23
N GLY A 95 0.64 -12.59 -0.94
CA GLY A 95 -0.30 -13.67 -1.12
C GLY A 95 -1.74 -13.21 -1.36
N CYS A 96 -2.70 -14.00 -0.91
CA CYS A 96 -4.12 -13.77 -1.11
C CYS A 96 -4.85 -13.61 0.23
N SER A 97 -5.47 -12.48 0.47
CA SER A 97 -6.33 -12.25 1.63
C SER A 97 -7.69 -11.66 1.23
N SER A 98 -8.75 -12.41 1.47
CA SER A 98 -10.11 -11.97 1.18
C SER A 98 -10.69 -11.04 2.27
N ASN A 99 -9.98 -10.87 3.37
CA ASN A 99 -10.44 -10.17 4.56
C ASN A 99 -9.71 -8.83 4.73
N PRO A 100 -10.29 -7.72 4.28
CA PRO A 100 -9.74 -6.41 4.61
C PRO A 100 -9.78 -6.16 6.12
N PRO A 101 -8.93 -5.27 6.64
CA PRO A 101 -9.03 -4.78 8.01
C PRO A 101 -10.42 -4.24 8.31
N SER A 102 -10.84 -4.34 9.59
CA SER A 102 -12.14 -3.85 10.03
C SER A 102 -12.34 -2.38 9.66
N GLY A 103 -13.48 -2.04 9.06
CA GLY A 103 -13.80 -0.69 8.61
C GLY A 103 -13.29 -0.32 7.22
N LEU A 104 -12.41 -1.12 6.59
CA LEU A 104 -11.96 -0.90 5.22
C LEU A 104 -12.88 -1.64 4.23
N PRO A 105 -13.51 -0.96 3.26
CA PRO A 105 -14.32 -1.65 2.26
C PRO A 105 -13.47 -2.44 1.27
N LYS A 106 -14.01 -3.52 0.73
CA LYS A 106 -13.33 -4.35 -0.30
C LYS A 106 -12.81 -3.54 -1.49
N SER A 107 -13.53 -2.49 -1.87
CA SER A 107 -13.13 -1.59 -2.97
C SER A 107 -11.84 -0.81 -2.71
N LYS A 108 -11.34 -0.82 -1.49
CA LYS A 108 -10.06 -0.23 -1.10
C LYS A 108 -9.01 -1.30 -0.71
N TRP A 109 -9.33 -2.58 -0.86
CA TRP A 109 -8.44 -3.68 -0.51
C TRP A 109 -7.88 -4.36 -1.75
N ALA A 110 -6.54 -4.47 -1.81
CA ALA A 110 -5.88 -5.33 -2.76
C ALA A 110 -5.85 -6.75 -2.20
N LYS A 111 -6.80 -7.58 -2.60
CA LYS A 111 -6.88 -8.97 -2.16
C LYS A 111 -5.61 -9.77 -2.48
N LEU A 112 -4.95 -9.43 -3.59
CA LEU A 112 -3.75 -10.06 -4.10
C LEU A 112 -2.55 -9.12 -3.95
N SER A 113 -1.49 -9.63 -3.32
CA SER A 113 -0.22 -8.96 -3.10
C SER A 113 0.92 -9.85 -3.60
N LEU A 114 1.70 -9.36 -4.56
CA LEU A 114 2.69 -10.11 -5.31
C LEU A 114 4.11 -9.66 -5.01
N HIS A 115 5.04 -10.63 -5.00
CA HIS A 115 6.47 -10.36 -4.97
C HIS A 115 7.14 -10.98 -6.20
N TYR A 116 7.45 -10.18 -7.20
CA TYR A 116 7.94 -10.69 -8.50
C TYR A 116 9.25 -11.46 -8.42
N THR A 117 10.17 -11.09 -7.55
CA THR A 117 11.49 -11.74 -7.47
C THR A 117 11.53 -13.00 -6.62
N SER A 118 10.60 -13.16 -5.68
CA SER A 118 10.52 -14.36 -4.85
C SER A 118 9.72 -15.50 -5.51
N GLY A 119 8.95 -15.17 -6.58
CA GLY A 119 8.06 -16.13 -7.22
C GLY A 119 6.88 -16.55 -6.33
N TRP A 120 6.54 -15.74 -5.33
CA TRP A 120 5.47 -16.03 -4.39
C TRP A 120 4.38 -14.92 -4.44
N PRO A 121 3.08 -15.26 -4.46
CA PRO A 121 2.52 -16.62 -4.60
C PRO A 121 2.77 -17.24 -5.98
N SER A 122 2.55 -18.55 -6.11
CA SER A 122 2.65 -19.27 -7.39
C SER A 122 1.60 -18.79 -8.39
N CYS A 123 1.82 -19.09 -9.69
CA CYS A 123 0.82 -18.70 -10.72
C CYS A 123 -0.55 -19.35 -10.47
N ASP A 124 -0.59 -20.57 -9.99
CA ASP A 124 -1.84 -21.27 -9.67
C ASP A 124 -2.55 -20.58 -8.50
N ASP A 125 -1.82 -20.22 -7.44
CA ASP A 125 -2.39 -19.50 -6.29
C ASP A 125 -2.88 -18.11 -6.70
N ILE A 126 -2.14 -17.41 -7.56
CA ILE A 126 -2.53 -16.12 -8.13
C ILE A 126 -3.86 -16.28 -8.91
N GLY A 127 -3.94 -17.28 -9.77
CA GLY A 127 -5.12 -17.56 -10.58
C GLY A 127 -6.35 -17.88 -9.73
N VAL A 128 -6.19 -18.73 -8.72
CA VAL A 128 -7.25 -19.04 -7.74
C VAL A 128 -7.70 -17.78 -7.01
N CYS A 129 -6.78 -16.96 -6.54
CA CYS A 129 -7.08 -15.69 -5.88
C CYS A 129 -7.83 -14.74 -6.81
N ALA A 130 -7.33 -14.56 -8.04
CA ALA A 130 -7.85 -13.63 -9.01
C ALA A 130 -9.22 -14.04 -9.60
N SER A 131 -9.52 -15.33 -9.69
CA SER A 131 -10.80 -15.82 -10.20
C SER A 131 -12.02 -15.29 -9.42
N ASN A 132 -11.84 -14.83 -8.22
CA ASN A 132 -12.86 -14.29 -7.31
C ASN A 132 -12.54 -12.84 -6.89
N TYR A 133 -12.25 -11.95 -7.85
CA TYR A 133 -11.80 -10.58 -7.59
C TYR A 133 -12.91 -9.53 -7.51
N ASN A 134 -14.15 -9.93 -7.64
CA ASN A 134 -15.29 -9.01 -7.69
C ASN A 134 -15.41 -8.17 -6.39
N GLY A 135 -15.42 -6.85 -6.56
CA GLY A 135 -15.53 -5.88 -5.47
C GLY A 135 -14.21 -5.48 -4.80
N TYR A 136 -13.08 -6.10 -5.15
CA TYR A 136 -11.76 -5.68 -4.71
C TYR A 136 -11.18 -4.60 -5.63
N GLY A 137 -10.50 -3.60 -5.03
CA GLY A 137 -10.16 -2.36 -5.73
C GLY A 137 -8.78 -2.30 -6.37
N ALA A 138 -7.86 -3.16 -5.96
CA ALA A 138 -6.47 -3.11 -6.41
C ALA A 138 -5.78 -4.48 -6.38
N VAL A 139 -4.68 -4.60 -7.12
CA VAL A 139 -3.65 -5.64 -6.97
C VAL A 139 -2.37 -4.92 -6.60
N MET A 140 -1.69 -5.39 -5.56
CA MET A 140 -0.38 -4.88 -5.20
C MET A 140 0.71 -5.73 -5.86
N SER A 141 1.74 -5.07 -6.35
CA SER A 141 2.90 -5.71 -6.96
C SER A 141 4.17 -5.08 -6.42
N PHE A 142 5.03 -5.89 -5.84
CA PHE A 142 6.30 -5.46 -5.29
C PHE A 142 7.46 -5.94 -6.15
N ASN A 143 8.50 -5.09 -6.23
CA ASN A 143 9.78 -5.40 -6.84
C ASN A 143 9.69 -5.68 -8.34
N LEU A 144 8.84 -4.91 -9.04
CA LEU A 144 8.83 -4.87 -10.50
C LEU A 144 10.18 -4.34 -11.00
N ARG A 145 10.90 -5.16 -11.73
CA ARG A 145 12.23 -4.84 -12.25
C ARG A 145 12.23 -4.78 -13.78
N ASN A 146 13.40 -4.54 -14.37
CA ASN A 146 13.59 -4.40 -15.82
C ASN A 146 13.70 -5.77 -16.54
N TYR A 147 12.99 -6.77 -16.11
CA TYR A 147 12.88 -8.07 -16.78
C TYR A 147 11.42 -8.41 -17.07
N ASP A 148 11.20 -9.45 -17.85
CA ASP A 148 9.87 -9.86 -18.26
C ASP A 148 9.08 -10.44 -17.08
N CYS A 149 8.09 -9.67 -16.61
CA CYS A 149 7.12 -10.09 -15.59
C CYS A 149 5.76 -10.46 -16.19
N SER A 150 5.62 -10.48 -17.54
CA SER A 150 4.33 -10.72 -18.19
C SER A 150 3.75 -12.09 -17.85
N GLY A 151 4.59 -13.10 -17.67
CA GLY A 151 4.16 -14.43 -17.22
C GLY A 151 3.37 -14.37 -15.90
N THR A 152 3.95 -13.77 -14.87
CA THR A 152 3.29 -13.61 -13.57
C THR A 152 2.06 -12.70 -13.67
N MET A 153 2.14 -11.60 -14.41
CA MET A 153 1.00 -10.70 -14.60
C MET A 153 -0.18 -11.42 -15.29
N ASN A 154 0.09 -12.29 -16.23
CA ASN A 154 -0.96 -13.03 -16.95
C ASN A 154 -1.67 -14.10 -16.07
N CYS A 155 -1.14 -14.40 -14.89
CA CYS A 155 -1.83 -15.25 -13.94
C CYS A 155 -3.07 -14.56 -13.32
N PHE A 156 -3.09 -13.22 -13.26
CA PHE A 156 -4.22 -12.46 -12.73
C PHE A 156 -4.89 -11.52 -13.72
N ALA A 157 -4.17 -10.98 -14.69
CA ALA A 157 -4.66 -9.96 -15.62
C ALA A 157 -6.00 -10.31 -16.28
N PRO A 158 -6.22 -11.52 -16.80
CA PRO A 158 -7.48 -11.88 -17.44
C PRO A 158 -8.70 -11.74 -16.52
N TYR A 159 -8.52 -11.98 -15.23
CA TYR A 159 -9.59 -11.91 -14.23
C TYR A 159 -9.85 -10.49 -13.74
N VAL A 160 -8.78 -9.73 -13.55
CA VAL A 160 -8.84 -8.40 -12.93
C VAL A 160 -9.08 -7.31 -13.97
N TRP A 161 -8.59 -7.50 -15.20
CA TRP A 161 -8.66 -6.51 -16.28
C TRP A 161 -9.56 -6.92 -17.44
N GLY A 162 -10.60 -7.69 -17.17
CA GLY A 162 -11.66 -7.99 -18.15
C GLY A 162 -11.15 -8.77 -19.36
N GLY A 163 -10.42 -9.85 -19.17
CA GLY A 163 -9.92 -10.74 -20.22
C GLY A 163 -8.65 -10.25 -20.92
N ARG A 164 -8.06 -9.14 -20.47
CA ARG A 164 -6.83 -8.60 -21.05
C ARG A 164 -5.61 -9.41 -20.63
N THR A 165 -4.61 -9.41 -21.49
CA THR A 165 -3.28 -9.99 -21.21
C THR A 165 -2.21 -8.94 -21.34
N VAL A 166 -1.08 -9.19 -20.69
CA VAL A 166 0.12 -8.34 -20.73
C VAL A 166 1.16 -9.02 -21.61
N SER A 167 1.83 -8.25 -22.46
CA SER A 167 2.99 -8.68 -23.23
C SER A 167 4.21 -7.84 -22.91
N TYR A 168 5.36 -8.47 -22.86
CA TYR A 168 6.63 -7.79 -22.70
C TYR A 168 7.18 -7.40 -24.08
N THR A 169 7.41 -6.12 -24.29
CA THR A 169 7.87 -5.62 -25.60
C THR A 169 9.38 -5.69 -25.77
N GLY A 170 10.13 -5.86 -24.68
CA GLY A 170 11.58 -5.75 -24.66
C GLY A 170 12.10 -4.33 -24.88
N THR A 171 11.20 -3.35 -24.99
CA THR A 171 11.58 -1.96 -25.20
C THR A 171 12.06 -1.33 -23.90
N SER A 172 13.24 -0.73 -23.93
CA SER A 172 13.73 0.07 -22.81
C SER A 172 13.03 1.43 -22.81
N TYR A 173 12.44 1.81 -21.70
CA TYR A 173 11.88 3.14 -21.50
C TYR A 173 12.92 3.99 -20.77
N SER A 174 13.29 5.12 -21.39
CA SER A 174 14.13 6.11 -20.72
C SER A 174 13.33 6.78 -19.59
N LYS A 175 13.95 6.85 -18.42
CA LYS A 175 13.41 7.60 -17.30
C LYS A 175 13.84 9.05 -17.47
N ASN A 176 12.89 9.93 -17.72
CA ASN A 176 13.10 11.38 -17.71
C ASN A 176 12.75 11.89 -16.32
N TYR A 177 13.74 11.94 -15.45
CA TYR A 177 13.61 12.61 -14.15
C TYR A 177 14.20 14.01 -14.25
#